data_4185e9176e6d3af900b75b0e0fb0592d
#
_entry.id   4185e9176e6d3af900b75b0e0fb0592d
#
_cell.length_a   1.000
_cell.length_b   1.000
_cell.length_c   1.000
_cell.angle_alpha   90.00
_cell.angle_beta   90.00
_cell.angle_gamma   90.00
#
_symmetry.space_group_name_H-M   'P 1'
#
loop_
_entity.id
_entity.type
_entity.pdbx_description
1 polymer ?
#
loop_
_entity_poly.entity_id
_entity_poly.type
_entity_poly.pdbx_seq_one_letter_code
_entity_poly.pdbx_strand_id
1 'polypeptide(L)'
;MKWDDDIEDLFQSQLFGAIRMFKQEKNENATWGRLYEVASVIVKPFRDYGVISDYKIVCDDRVNDQEAIDENELHMQVGIKLEGDEKFRPYHFSVLLNDIGTAVLVPPDMVDSEYDFVNAV
;
A
#
# COMPACT_ATOMS: atom_id res chain seq x y z
N MET A 1 22.02 3.62 -3.88
CA MET A 1 21.39 3.27 -2.59
C MET A 1 20.70 1.93 -2.76
N LYS A 2 20.94 1.03 -1.84
CA LYS A 2 20.34 -0.32 -1.90
C LYS A 2 19.18 -0.44 -0.92
N TRP A 3 18.23 -1.30 -1.28
CA TRP A 3 17.18 -1.70 -0.37
C TRP A 3 17.81 -2.43 0.83
N ASP A 4 17.55 -1.94 2.02
CA ASP A 4 17.97 -2.52 3.29
C ASP A 4 16.88 -2.28 4.34
N ASP A 5 17.11 -2.69 5.59
CA ASP A 5 16.11 -2.57 6.64
C ASP A 5 15.73 -1.10 6.91
N ASP A 6 16.69 -0.19 6.86
CA ASP A 6 16.43 1.23 7.09
C ASP A 6 15.59 1.83 5.95
N ILE A 7 15.87 1.44 4.72
CA ILE A 7 15.11 1.88 3.55
C ILE A 7 13.70 1.27 3.58
N GLU A 8 13.57 0.01 3.97
CA GLU A 8 12.27 -0.63 4.13
C GLU A 8 11.43 0.10 5.18
N ASP A 9 12.02 0.44 6.32
CA ASP A 9 11.33 1.19 7.38
C ASP A 9 10.87 2.55 6.87
N LEU A 10 11.71 3.25 6.13
CA LEU A 10 11.35 4.54 5.53
C LEU A 10 10.19 4.40 4.55
N PHE A 11 10.27 3.41 3.67
CA PHE A 11 9.23 3.10 2.68
C PHE A 11 7.89 2.84 3.38
N GLN A 12 7.89 1.93 4.36
CA GLN A 12 6.68 1.58 5.11
C GLN A 12 6.12 2.77 5.89
N SER A 13 7.00 3.53 6.53
CA SER A 13 6.62 4.70 7.33
C SER A 13 5.94 5.77 6.47
N GLN A 14 6.47 6.04 5.29
CA GLN A 14 5.90 7.03 4.39
C GLN A 14 4.52 6.61 3.87
N LEU A 15 4.37 5.35 3.49
CA LEU A 15 3.08 4.84 3.01
C LEU A 15 2.06 4.71 4.13
N PHE A 16 2.49 4.32 5.32
CA PHE A 16 1.66 4.30 6.51
C PHE A 16 1.13 5.71 6.83
N GLY A 17 2.02 6.71 6.75
CA GLY A 17 1.62 8.11 6.91
C GLY A 17 0.63 8.56 5.85
N ALA A 18 0.80 8.10 4.61
CA ALA A 18 -0.11 8.43 3.51
C ALA A 18 -1.52 7.92 3.76
N ILE A 19 -1.67 6.64 4.11
CA ILE A 19 -3.01 6.07 4.34
C ILE A 19 -3.70 6.72 5.55
N ARG A 20 -2.93 7.09 6.57
CA ARG A 20 -3.48 7.77 7.74
C ARG A 20 -4.07 9.14 7.43
N MET A 21 -3.60 9.80 6.38
CA MET A 21 -4.15 11.08 5.95
C MET A 21 -5.60 10.98 5.51
N PHE A 22 -6.05 9.78 5.15
CA PHE A 22 -7.39 9.55 4.63
C PHE A 22 -8.38 9.03 5.68
N LYS A 23 -7.99 8.98 6.95
CA LYS A 23 -8.83 8.38 8.01
C LYS A 23 -10.17 9.08 8.23
N GLN A 24 -10.30 10.34 7.79
CA GLN A 24 -11.55 11.10 7.90
C GLN A 24 -12.37 11.09 6.60
N GLU A 25 -11.88 10.41 5.57
CA GLU A 25 -12.54 10.35 4.28
C GLU A 25 -13.55 9.20 4.23
N LYS A 26 -14.43 9.25 3.22
CA LYS A 26 -15.36 8.16 2.96
C LYS A 26 -14.64 7.04 2.21
N ASN A 27 -15.07 5.80 2.45
CA ASN A 27 -14.52 4.64 1.75
C ASN A 27 -15.20 4.48 0.39
N GLU A 28 -14.67 5.14 -0.61
CA GLU A 28 -15.27 5.21 -1.95
C GLU A 28 -14.20 5.40 -3.04
N ASN A 29 -14.60 5.22 -4.29
CA ASN A 29 -13.69 5.28 -5.44
C ASN A 29 -12.85 6.56 -5.50
N ALA A 30 -13.44 7.71 -5.22
CA ALA A 30 -12.70 8.97 -5.25
C ALA A 30 -11.57 9.01 -4.22
N THR A 31 -11.83 8.48 -3.03
CA THR A 31 -10.83 8.38 -1.96
C THR A 31 -9.71 7.43 -2.37
N TRP A 32 -10.07 6.26 -2.90
CA TRP A 32 -9.09 5.27 -3.35
C TRP A 32 -8.18 5.82 -4.44
N GLY A 33 -8.75 6.56 -5.39
CA GLY A 33 -7.98 7.19 -6.47
C GLY A 33 -6.98 8.22 -5.95
N ARG A 34 -7.40 9.03 -4.97
CA ARG A 34 -6.49 10.03 -4.37
C ARG A 34 -5.37 9.37 -3.57
N LEU A 35 -5.70 8.33 -2.82
CA LEU A 35 -4.67 7.58 -2.07
C LEU A 35 -3.69 6.91 -3.03
N TYR A 36 -4.19 6.35 -4.13
CA TYR A 36 -3.34 5.78 -5.17
C TYR A 36 -2.33 6.82 -5.68
N GLU A 37 -2.78 8.02 -5.97
CA GLU A 37 -1.90 9.09 -6.47
C GLU A 37 -0.86 9.50 -5.43
N VAL A 38 -1.26 9.65 -4.17
CA VAL A 38 -0.32 9.97 -3.09
C VAL A 38 0.73 8.88 -2.93
N ALA A 39 0.29 7.63 -2.93
CA ALA A 39 1.21 6.50 -2.84
C ALA A 39 2.18 6.45 -4.01
N SER A 40 1.70 6.74 -5.22
CA SER A 40 2.55 6.79 -6.43
C SER A 40 3.66 7.83 -6.31
N VAL A 41 3.33 9.01 -5.78
CA VAL A 41 4.32 10.07 -5.55
C VAL A 41 5.39 9.64 -4.55
N ILE A 42 5.01 8.82 -3.57
CA ILE A 42 5.94 8.30 -2.56
C ILE A 42 6.83 7.20 -3.13
N VAL A 43 6.25 6.25 -3.87
CA VAL A 43 6.97 5.04 -4.30
C VAL A 43 7.83 5.30 -5.54
N LYS A 44 7.38 6.14 -6.45
CA LYS A 44 8.08 6.39 -7.71
C LYS A 44 9.56 6.78 -7.53
N PRO A 45 9.94 7.66 -6.57
CA PRO A 45 11.34 7.99 -6.36
C PRO A 45 12.23 6.78 -6.03
N PHE A 46 11.71 5.80 -5.32
CA PHE A 46 12.47 4.58 -5.00
C PHE A 46 12.87 3.84 -6.28
N ARG A 47 11.99 3.80 -7.26
CA ARG A 47 12.30 3.22 -8.57
C ARG A 47 13.24 4.13 -9.37
N ASP A 48 12.96 5.41 -9.41
CA ASP A 48 13.74 6.36 -10.20
C ASP A 48 15.20 6.44 -9.74
N TYR A 49 15.44 6.25 -8.44
CA TYR A 49 16.80 6.20 -7.88
C TYR A 49 17.40 4.79 -7.86
N GLY A 50 16.71 3.82 -8.42
CA GLY A 50 17.21 2.45 -8.52
C GLY A 50 17.20 1.64 -7.24
N VAL A 51 16.52 2.11 -6.21
CA VAL A 51 16.39 1.38 -4.93
C VAL A 51 15.52 0.14 -5.11
N ILE A 52 14.48 0.28 -5.92
CA ILE A 52 13.64 -0.83 -6.37
C ILE A 52 13.64 -0.86 -7.89
N SER A 53 13.36 -2.01 -8.49
CA SER A 53 13.33 -2.15 -9.96
C SER A 53 11.94 -1.88 -10.54
N ASP A 54 10.89 -2.18 -9.79
CA ASP A 54 9.51 -1.98 -10.23
C ASP A 54 8.58 -1.91 -9.02
N TYR A 55 7.37 -1.42 -9.24
CA TYR A 55 6.35 -1.37 -8.20
C TYR A 55 4.96 -1.47 -8.80
N LYS A 56 3.99 -1.81 -7.95
CA LYS A 56 2.58 -1.85 -8.26
C LYS A 56 1.79 -1.39 -7.05
N ILE A 57 0.78 -0.56 -7.29
CA ILE A 57 -0.10 -0.08 -6.22
C ILE A 57 -1.51 -0.53 -6.54
N VAL A 58 -2.16 -1.16 -5.57
CA VAL A 58 -3.56 -1.56 -5.67
C VAL A 58 -4.35 -0.83 -4.59
N CYS A 59 -5.18 0.11 -5.01
CA CYS A 59 -6.07 0.84 -4.11
C CYS A 59 -7.39 1.08 -4.85
N ASP A 60 -8.22 0.05 -4.89
CA ASP A 60 -9.50 0.02 -5.58
C ASP A 60 -10.40 -1.04 -4.93
N ASP A 61 -11.47 -1.44 -5.62
CA ASP A 61 -12.44 -2.40 -5.09
C ASP A 61 -11.88 -3.82 -4.92
N ARG A 62 -10.70 -4.12 -5.47
CA ARG A 62 -10.06 -5.43 -5.26
C ARG A 62 -9.57 -5.61 -3.84
N VAL A 63 -9.24 -4.51 -3.15
CA VAL A 63 -8.80 -4.52 -1.75
C VAL A 63 -9.78 -3.83 -0.82
N ASN A 64 -10.71 -3.05 -1.37
CA ASN A 64 -11.78 -2.38 -0.63
C ASN A 64 -13.11 -2.94 -1.11
N ASP A 65 -13.41 -4.16 -0.69
CA ASP A 65 -14.66 -4.82 -1.03
C ASP A 65 -15.79 -4.34 -0.10
N GLN A 66 -16.98 -4.91 -0.27
CA GLN A 66 -18.15 -4.50 0.51
C GLN A 66 -17.94 -4.73 2.01
N GLU A 67 -17.25 -5.80 2.39
CA GLU A 67 -16.95 -6.08 3.79
C GLU A 67 -16.05 -4.98 4.38
N ALA A 68 -15.01 -4.60 3.66
CA ALA A 68 -14.12 -3.51 4.09
C ALA A 68 -14.87 -2.20 4.24
N ILE A 69 -15.77 -1.90 3.29
CA ILE A 69 -16.60 -0.69 3.34
C ILE A 69 -17.51 -0.73 4.56
N ASP A 70 -18.16 -1.86 4.81
CA ASP A 70 -19.09 -2.03 5.94
C ASP A 70 -18.37 -1.90 7.29
N GLU A 71 -17.11 -2.31 7.35
CA GLU A 71 -16.29 -2.24 8.56
C GLU A 71 -15.51 -0.92 8.68
N ASN A 72 -15.69 -0.01 7.73
CA ASN A 72 -14.96 1.27 7.68
C ASN A 72 -13.44 1.10 7.59
N GLU A 73 -12.99 0.05 6.93
CA GLU A 73 -11.58 -0.21 6.73
C GLU A 73 -11.15 0.24 5.33
N LEU A 74 -10.13 1.09 5.28
CA LEU A 74 -9.49 1.49 4.02
C LEU A 74 -8.22 0.66 3.85
N HIS A 75 -8.09 0.00 2.73
CA HIS A 75 -6.97 -0.87 2.43
C HIS A 75 -6.23 -0.42 1.17
N MET A 76 -4.92 -0.60 1.20
CA MET A 76 -4.06 -0.40 0.04
C MET A 76 -2.96 -1.46 0.06
N GLN A 77 -2.64 -2.00 -1.11
CA GLN A 77 -1.50 -2.88 -1.27
C GLN A 77 -0.46 -2.24 -2.17
N VAL A 78 0.80 -2.41 -1.80
CA VAL A 78 1.92 -1.96 -2.61
C VAL A 78 2.86 -3.14 -2.78
N GLY A 79 3.11 -3.52 -4.02
CA GLY A 79 4.09 -4.55 -4.36
C GLY A 79 5.35 -3.89 -4.90
N ILE A 80 6.50 -4.38 -4.51
CA ILE A 80 7.77 -3.93 -5.06
C ILE A 80 8.57 -5.11 -5.56
N LYS A 81 9.42 -4.85 -6.54
CA LYS A 81 10.44 -5.79 -6.98
C LYS A 81 11.81 -5.18 -6.77
N LEU A 82 12.70 -5.95 -6.21
CA LEU A 82 14.12 -5.63 -6.23
C LEU A 82 14.74 -6.24 -7.48
N GLU A 83 15.94 -5.81 -7.84
CA GLU A 83 16.64 -6.38 -8.98
C GLU A 83 16.79 -7.88 -8.80
N GLY A 84 16.37 -8.66 -9.81
CA GLY A 84 16.39 -10.11 -9.74
C GLY A 84 15.13 -10.77 -9.22
N ASP A 85 14.19 -10.02 -8.67
CA ASP A 85 12.94 -10.59 -8.20
C ASP A 85 12.03 -10.97 -9.37
N GLU A 86 11.46 -12.16 -9.31
CA GLU A 86 10.46 -12.62 -10.29
C GLU A 86 9.05 -12.19 -9.90
N LYS A 87 8.78 -12.03 -8.61
CA LYS A 87 7.46 -11.68 -8.07
C LYS A 87 7.53 -10.42 -7.25
N PHE A 88 6.41 -9.72 -7.17
CA PHE A 88 6.29 -8.56 -6.30
C PHE A 88 6.31 -9.00 -4.84
N ARG A 89 7.00 -8.22 -4.00
CA ARG A 89 6.97 -8.34 -2.54
C ARG A 89 5.79 -7.51 -2.05
N PRO A 90 4.78 -8.11 -1.43
CA PRO A 90 3.57 -7.37 -1.06
C PRO A 90 3.73 -6.67 0.29
N TYR A 91 3.19 -5.45 0.35
CA TYR A 91 3.01 -4.70 1.60
C TYR A 91 1.55 -4.28 1.67
N HIS A 92 0.90 -4.52 2.78
CA HIS A 92 -0.49 -4.21 2.98
C HIS A 92 -0.64 -3.15 4.05
N PHE A 93 -1.35 -2.07 3.72
CA PHE A 93 -1.62 -0.97 4.64
C PHE A 93 -3.11 -0.86 4.84
N SER A 94 -3.53 -0.59 6.07
CA SER A 94 -4.93 -0.34 6.35
C SER A 94 -5.08 0.72 7.43
N VAL A 95 -6.23 1.37 7.41
CA VAL A 95 -6.61 2.35 8.43
C VAL A 95 -8.11 2.21 8.70
N LEU A 96 -8.49 2.35 9.95
CA LEU A 96 -9.89 2.40 10.33
C LEU A 96 -10.36 3.84 10.15
N LEU A 97 -11.35 4.02 9.26
CA LEU A 97 -11.88 5.35 8.92
C LEU A 97 -12.69 5.90 10.07
N ASN A 98 -12.59 7.22 10.27
CA ASN A 98 -13.26 7.95 11.35
C ASN A 98 -12.81 7.52 12.74
N ASP A 99 -11.73 6.78 12.86
CA ASP A 99 -11.14 6.44 14.14
C ASP A 99 -9.90 7.28 14.38
N ILE A 100 -9.77 7.77 15.60
CA ILE A 100 -8.64 8.63 15.96
C ILE A 100 -7.46 7.72 16.29
N GLY A 101 -6.58 7.56 15.31
CA GLY A 101 -5.24 7.12 15.59
C GLY A 101 -4.88 5.68 15.33
N THR A 102 -5.75 4.87 14.73
CA THR A 102 -5.37 3.47 14.50
C THR A 102 -5.13 3.19 13.04
N ALA A 103 -3.87 3.08 12.68
CA ALA A 103 -3.46 2.54 11.40
C ALA A 103 -2.59 1.32 11.67
N VAL A 104 -2.75 0.29 10.87
CA VAL A 104 -2.07 -0.99 11.07
C VAL A 104 -1.24 -1.32 9.84
N LEU A 105 0.03 -1.63 10.06
CA LEU A 105 0.89 -2.19 9.04
C LEU A 105 0.81 -3.71 9.14
N VAL A 106 0.33 -4.34 8.08
CA VAL A 106 0.26 -5.79 8.01
C VAL A 106 1.61 -6.30 7.48
N PRO A 107 2.30 -7.17 8.24
CA PRO A 107 3.58 -7.73 7.75
C PRO A 107 3.41 -8.47 6.44
N PRO A 108 4.39 -8.41 5.53
CA PRO A 108 4.28 -9.05 4.21
C PRO A 108 3.97 -10.55 4.26
N ASP A 109 4.49 -11.25 5.27
CA ASP A 109 4.26 -12.69 5.44
C ASP A 109 2.85 -13.03 5.90
N MET A 110 2.08 -12.03 6.34
CA MET A 110 0.70 -12.20 6.76
C MET A 110 -0.30 -11.72 5.69
N VAL A 111 0.20 -11.19 4.57
CA VAL A 111 -0.66 -10.80 3.45
C VAL A 111 -1.20 -12.08 2.81
N ASP A 112 -2.52 -12.12 2.60
CA ASP A 112 -3.17 -13.26 1.99
C ASP A 112 -2.58 -13.51 0.60
N SER A 113 -2.13 -14.73 0.36
CA SER A 113 -1.56 -15.12 -0.93
C SER A 113 -2.58 -15.06 -2.07
N GLU A 114 -3.87 -15.01 -1.78
CA GLU A 114 -4.91 -14.80 -2.77
C GLU A 114 -4.89 -13.38 -3.34
N TYR A 115 -4.35 -12.42 -2.59
CA TYR A 115 -4.05 -11.09 -3.12
C TYR A 115 -2.77 -11.16 -3.95
N ASP A 116 -2.88 -11.77 -5.08
CA ASP A 116 -1.74 -11.92 -5.97
C ASP A 116 -1.56 -10.65 -6.80
N PHE A 117 -0.49 -9.91 -6.55
CA PHE A 117 -0.18 -8.71 -7.32
C PHE A 117 -0.04 -8.99 -8.81
N VAL A 118 0.30 -10.21 -9.19
CA VAL A 118 0.39 -10.60 -10.59
C VAL A 118 -0.98 -10.53 -11.24
N ASN A 119 -2.02 -10.88 -10.52
CA ASN A 119 -3.40 -10.88 -11.01
C ASN A 119 -4.12 -9.57 -10.76
N ALA A 120 -3.55 -8.67 -10.00
CA ALA A 120 -4.13 -7.38 -9.65
C ALA A 120 -3.90 -6.30 -10.73
N VAL A 121 -3.39 -6.68 -11.86
CA VAL A 121 -3.09 -5.76 -12.97
C VAL A 121 -4.34 -5.52 -13.79
#